data_2ca8980b245f99af2c0f8602f38f410b
#
_entry.id   2ca8980b245f99af2c0f8602f38f410b
#
_cell.length_a   1.000
_cell.length_b   1.000
_cell.length_c   1.000
_cell.angle_alpha   90.00
_cell.angle_beta   90.00
_cell.angle_gamma   90.00
#
_symmetry.space_group_name_H-M   'P 1'
#
loop_
_entity.id
_entity.type
_entity.pdbx_description
1 polymer ?
#
loop_
_entity_poly.entity_id
_entity_poly.type
_entity_poly.pdbx_seq_one_letter_code
_entity_poly.pdbx_strand_id
1 'polypeptide(L)'
;VPSRSLNNSLAGQVAGLIAVQRSGEPGYDNAEFWIRGVSTFAGGTSPLVLVDGVPRSMSDIEPDEIETFSVLKDAAATAIYGAEGANGVVLVTTKRGRVEKAKISFKTEHTISSPTRLPEFVGSADYLDLFNEALHNDGELPQFSDDLIAHYRNNDDPDLYPNTNWIDKMLRKNTFTHRYTLNVRGGTEKAKYFVSAAYYNESGIFKGSPTKQYNTNIGIDRINLRSNIDMNVSSTTTVGVDLALQYLVNNYPGTGTANIFRSMLITPPYTFPAVYSDGTVSTYSQERDANMR
;
A
#
# COMPACT_ATOMS: atom_id res chain seq x y z
N VAL A 1 14.24 8.75 -0.51
CA VAL A 1 12.76 8.84 -0.55
C VAL A 1 12.28 8.08 0.66
N PRO A 2 11.43 8.65 1.52
CA PRO A 2 10.82 7.92 2.62
C PRO A 2 10.02 6.76 2.03
N SER A 3 10.48 5.55 2.23
CA SER A 3 9.79 4.35 1.74
C SER A 3 8.88 3.81 2.82
N ARG A 4 7.71 3.29 2.42
CA ARG A 4 6.73 2.65 3.32
C ARG A 4 7.31 1.43 4.01
N SER A 5 8.03 0.62 3.26
CA SER A 5 8.64 -0.60 3.76
C SER A 5 10.13 -0.60 3.47
N LEU A 6 10.86 -1.32 4.29
CA LEU A 6 12.28 -1.55 4.10
C LEU A 6 12.56 -2.21 2.73
N ASN A 7 11.69 -3.13 2.29
CA ASN A 7 11.80 -3.80 1.00
C ASN A 7 11.89 -2.82 -0.17
N ASN A 8 11.03 -1.79 -0.15
CA ASN A 8 10.99 -0.79 -1.21
C ASN A 8 12.23 0.11 -1.21
N SER A 9 12.80 0.39 -0.02
CA SER A 9 13.99 1.23 0.09
C SER A 9 15.28 0.51 -0.31
N LEU A 10 15.31 -0.81 -0.29
CA LEU A 10 16.49 -1.61 -0.65
C LEU A 10 16.64 -1.84 -2.16
N ALA A 11 15.55 -1.63 -2.92
CA ALA A 11 15.57 -1.75 -4.38
C ALA A 11 16.62 -0.80 -4.98
N GLY A 12 17.57 -1.36 -5.72
CA GLY A 12 18.67 -0.62 -6.34
C GLY A 12 19.80 -0.16 -5.41
N GLN A 13 19.68 -0.35 -4.08
CA GLN A 13 20.72 0.03 -3.11
C GLN A 13 21.65 -1.12 -2.74
N VAL A 14 21.18 -2.37 -2.85
CA VAL A 14 21.95 -3.56 -2.50
C VAL A 14 22.31 -4.33 -3.76
N ALA A 15 23.61 -4.47 -4.02
CA ALA A 15 24.11 -5.19 -5.20
C ALA A 15 23.68 -6.67 -5.16
N GLY A 16 23.05 -7.16 -6.27
CA GLY A 16 22.57 -8.54 -6.42
C GLY A 16 21.24 -8.84 -5.71
N LEU A 17 20.56 -7.82 -5.23
CA LEU A 17 19.16 -7.89 -4.79
C LEU A 17 18.27 -7.39 -5.91
N ILE A 18 17.35 -8.24 -6.37
CA ILE A 18 16.32 -7.92 -7.34
C ILE A 18 15.04 -7.69 -6.56
N ALA A 19 14.44 -6.52 -6.68
CA ALA A 19 13.19 -6.21 -6.03
C ALA A 19 12.15 -5.79 -7.08
N VAL A 20 10.92 -6.31 -6.94
CA VAL A 20 9.79 -5.97 -7.80
C VAL A 20 8.62 -5.55 -6.92
N GLN A 21 8.22 -4.31 -7.06
CA GLN A 21 7.00 -3.78 -6.46
C GLN A 21 5.86 -3.91 -7.50
N ARG A 22 4.88 -4.74 -7.22
CA ARG A 22 3.78 -5.02 -8.15
C ARG A 22 2.63 -4.05 -8.03
N SER A 23 2.47 -3.43 -6.86
CA SER A 23 1.39 -2.50 -6.55
C SER A 23 1.92 -1.32 -5.76
N GLY A 24 1.27 -0.17 -5.90
CA GLY A 24 1.45 0.99 -5.02
C GLY A 24 0.33 1.12 -3.99
N GLU A 25 -0.50 0.09 -3.85
CA GLU A 25 -1.66 0.07 -2.96
C GLU A 25 -1.21 -0.04 -1.50
N PRO A 26 -1.74 0.78 -0.59
CA PRO A 26 -1.46 0.68 0.83
C PRO A 26 -1.63 -0.75 1.37
N GLY A 27 -0.57 -1.31 1.99
CA GLY A 27 -0.53 -2.67 2.52
C GLY A 27 -0.21 -3.79 1.53
N TYR A 28 -0.31 -3.55 0.22
CA TYR A 28 0.09 -4.48 -0.85
C TYR A 28 1.26 -3.95 -1.68
N ASP A 29 1.91 -2.90 -1.23
CA ASP A 29 3.03 -2.24 -1.89
C ASP A 29 4.41 -2.79 -1.53
N ASN A 30 4.48 -3.83 -0.68
CA ASN A 30 5.73 -4.48 -0.32
C ASN A 30 6.38 -5.09 -1.56
N ALA A 31 7.60 -4.65 -1.87
CA ALA A 31 8.38 -5.27 -2.94
C ALA A 31 8.71 -6.71 -2.54
N GLU A 32 8.46 -7.63 -3.45
CA GLU A 32 9.05 -8.95 -3.42
C GLU A 32 10.52 -8.82 -3.82
N PHE A 33 11.41 -9.53 -3.14
CA PHE A 33 12.82 -9.45 -3.46
C PHE A 33 13.47 -10.83 -3.50
N TRP A 34 14.46 -10.97 -4.36
CA TRP A 34 15.25 -12.18 -4.56
C TRP A 34 16.73 -11.84 -4.56
N ILE A 35 17.52 -12.79 -4.10
CA ILE A 35 18.98 -12.72 -4.13
C ILE A 35 19.46 -13.58 -5.31
N ARG A 36 20.14 -12.95 -6.29
CA ARG A 36 20.65 -13.60 -7.52
C ARG A 36 19.56 -14.20 -8.43
N GLY A 37 18.28 -13.86 -8.23
CA GLY A 37 17.16 -14.35 -9.03
C GLY A 37 16.43 -15.54 -8.43
N VAL A 38 15.42 -16.05 -9.15
CA VAL A 38 14.61 -17.19 -8.74
C VAL A 38 15.35 -18.48 -9.12
N SER A 39 15.80 -19.24 -8.14
CA SER A 39 16.63 -20.44 -8.35
C SER A 39 15.92 -21.76 -8.09
N THR A 40 14.64 -21.76 -7.65
CA THR A 40 13.91 -22.98 -7.30
C THR A 40 12.59 -23.10 -8.04
N PHE A 41 12.28 -24.33 -8.53
CA PHE A 41 10.99 -24.69 -9.14
C PHE A 41 9.97 -25.24 -8.11
N ALA A 42 10.45 -25.68 -6.93
CA ALA A 42 9.61 -26.30 -5.90
C ALA A 42 10.09 -25.78 -4.53
N GLY A 43 9.34 -24.87 -3.94
CA GLY A 43 9.66 -24.29 -2.63
C GLY A 43 9.51 -22.78 -2.62
N GLY A 44 9.69 -22.16 -1.47
CA GLY A 44 9.68 -20.70 -1.34
C GLY A 44 10.83 -20.07 -2.10
N THR A 45 10.60 -18.96 -2.77
CA THR A 45 11.61 -18.19 -3.52
C THR A 45 12.19 -17.05 -2.72
N SER A 46 11.61 -16.75 -1.55
CA SER A 46 12.03 -15.64 -0.69
C SER A 46 13.29 -16.00 0.10
N PRO A 47 14.23 -15.09 0.28
CA PRO A 47 15.37 -15.30 1.16
C PRO A 47 14.95 -15.36 2.62
N LEU A 48 15.74 -16.03 3.45
CA LEU A 48 15.57 -16.04 4.90
C LEU A 48 15.97 -14.66 5.45
N VAL A 49 15.09 -14.04 6.22
CA VAL A 49 15.38 -12.78 6.91
C VAL A 49 15.52 -13.03 8.40
N LEU A 50 16.68 -12.68 8.95
CA LEU A 50 16.98 -12.77 10.37
C LEU A 50 17.15 -11.37 10.96
N VAL A 51 16.34 -11.06 11.95
CA VAL A 51 16.42 -9.82 12.72
C VAL A 51 16.97 -10.16 14.10
N ASP A 52 18.16 -9.69 14.39
CA ASP A 52 18.90 -10.05 15.62
C ASP A 52 18.96 -11.57 15.84
N GLY A 53 19.10 -12.36 14.75
CA GLY A 53 19.17 -13.80 14.77
C GLY A 53 17.83 -14.55 14.76
N VAL A 54 16.70 -13.85 14.78
CA VAL A 54 15.36 -14.45 14.78
C VAL A 54 14.70 -14.30 13.40
N PRO A 55 14.14 -15.37 12.81
CA PRO A 55 13.38 -15.27 11.55
C PRO A 55 12.17 -14.33 11.69
N ARG A 56 12.10 -13.31 10.84
CA ARG A 56 11.00 -12.34 10.82
C ARG A 56 10.74 -11.82 9.40
N SER A 57 9.57 -11.27 9.19
CA SER A 57 9.28 -10.51 7.97
C SER A 57 10.01 -9.17 7.99
N MET A 58 10.55 -8.77 6.85
CA MET A 58 11.18 -7.46 6.69
C MET A 58 10.17 -6.31 6.79
N SER A 59 8.89 -6.58 6.51
CA SER A 59 7.79 -5.61 6.67
C SER A 59 7.52 -5.22 8.13
N ASP A 60 7.98 -6.06 9.08
CA ASP A 60 7.72 -5.85 10.51
C ASP A 60 8.71 -4.89 11.17
N ILE A 61 9.75 -4.49 10.40
CA ILE A 61 10.85 -3.69 10.92
C ILE A 61 10.67 -2.23 10.52
N GLU A 62 10.79 -1.32 11.48
CA GLU A 62 10.85 0.09 11.20
C GLU A 62 12.28 0.46 10.72
N PRO A 63 12.44 1.13 9.57
CA PRO A 63 13.77 1.47 9.04
C PRO A 63 14.67 2.21 10.03
N ASP A 64 14.11 3.07 10.85
CA ASP A 64 14.85 3.85 11.85
C ASP A 64 15.39 3.00 13.03
N GLU A 65 14.98 1.73 13.17
CA GLU A 65 15.49 0.78 14.17
C GLU A 65 16.76 0.06 13.72
N ILE A 66 17.10 0.10 12.43
CA ILE A 66 18.18 -0.69 11.85
C ILE A 66 19.53 -0.02 12.10
N GLU A 67 20.50 -0.78 12.59
CA GLU A 67 21.93 -0.39 12.67
C GLU A 67 22.69 -0.89 11.44
N THR A 68 22.54 -2.20 11.10
CA THR A 68 23.23 -2.80 9.94
C THR A 68 22.32 -3.72 9.16
N PHE A 69 22.61 -3.81 7.87
CA PHE A 69 21.96 -4.70 6.94
C PHE A 69 23.00 -5.44 6.10
N SER A 70 22.96 -6.76 6.09
CA SER A 70 23.90 -7.59 5.36
C SER A 70 23.18 -8.68 4.58
N VAL A 71 23.65 -8.96 3.36
CA VAL A 71 23.09 -10.01 2.51
C VAL A 71 24.12 -11.08 2.24
N LEU A 72 23.87 -12.30 2.73
CA LEU A 72 24.66 -13.47 2.45
C LEU A 72 24.19 -14.14 1.18
N LYS A 73 25.03 -14.16 0.17
CA LYS A 73 24.68 -14.64 -1.18
C LYS A 73 25.36 -15.97 -1.53
N ASP A 74 26.45 -16.29 -0.85
CA ASP A 74 27.29 -17.43 -1.19
C ASP A 74 26.87 -18.67 -0.39
N ALA A 75 26.85 -19.85 -1.06
CA ALA A 75 26.45 -21.08 -0.45
C ALA A 75 27.25 -21.45 0.82
N ALA A 76 28.54 -21.10 0.87
CA ALA A 76 29.36 -21.30 2.04
C ALA A 76 28.90 -20.43 3.23
N ALA A 77 28.49 -19.17 2.97
CA ALA A 77 28.01 -18.26 4.01
C ALA A 77 26.60 -18.63 4.50
N THR A 78 25.78 -19.24 3.64
CA THR A 78 24.39 -19.63 3.98
C THR A 78 24.29 -21.06 4.52
N ALA A 79 25.34 -21.87 4.41
CA ALA A 79 25.35 -23.28 4.84
C ALA A 79 24.94 -23.51 6.31
N ILE A 80 25.26 -22.56 7.19
CA ILE A 80 24.89 -22.63 8.62
C ILE A 80 23.36 -22.51 8.86
N TYR A 81 22.61 -22.03 7.86
CA TYR A 81 21.15 -21.86 7.93
C TYR A 81 20.38 -23.00 7.25
N GLY A 82 21.09 -24.02 6.76
CA GLY A 82 20.50 -25.21 6.14
C GLY A 82 19.65 -24.89 4.91
N ALA A 83 18.58 -25.65 4.72
CA ALA A 83 17.69 -25.50 3.56
C ALA A 83 16.98 -24.13 3.49
N GLU A 84 16.70 -23.51 4.62
CA GLU A 84 16.08 -22.19 4.67
C GLU A 84 16.97 -21.08 4.11
N GLY A 85 18.30 -21.26 4.20
CA GLY A 85 19.28 -20.34 3.61
C GLY A 85 19.54 -20.53 2.12
N ALA A 86 18.90 -21.49 1.45
CA ALA A 86 19.18 -21.82 0.05
C ALA A 86 18.96 -20.66 -0.93
N ASN A 87 18.00 -19.80 -0.66
CA ASN A 87 17.69 -18.59 -1.47
C ASN A 87 18.46 -17.34 -1.03
N GLY A 88 19.48 -17.52 -0.16
CA GLY A 88 20.22 -16.43 0.47
C GLY A 88 19.65 -16.05 1.83
N VAL A 89 20.44 -15.31 2.59
CA VAL A 89 20.08 -14.88 3.93
C VAL A 89 20.29 -13.38 4.06
N VAL A 90 19.30 -12.70 4.61
CA VAL A 90 19.36 -11.28 4.98
C VAL A 90 19.53 -11.19 6.49
N LEU A 91 20.63 -10.57 6.92
CA LEU A 91 20.90 -10.30 8.32
C LEU A 91 20.60 -8.84 8.62
N VAL A 92 19.68 -8.60 9.51
CA VAL A 92 19.35 -7.27 10.02
C VAL A 92 19.74 -7.21 11.49
N THR A 93 20.59 -6.25 11.82
CA THR A 93 20.92 -5.96 13.22
C THR A 93 20.24 -4.65 13.61
N THR A 94 19.53 -4.67 14.72
CA THR A 94 18.85 -3.48 15.24
C THR A 94 19.77 -2.67 16.14
N LYS A 95 19.44 -1.38 16.29
CA LYS A 95 20.18 -0.45 17.15
C LYS A 95 20.16 -0.93 18.59
N ARG A 96 21.33 -0.81 19.25
CA ARG A 96 21.49 -1.13 20.66
C ARG A 96 21.94 0.08 21.46
N GLY A 97 21.82 0.00 22.76
CA GLY A 97 22.32 1.00 23.69
C GLY A 97 23.83 1.19 23.59
N ARG A 98 24.31 2.37 23.94
CA ARG A 98 25.74 2.71 24.06
C ARG A 98 26.02 3.34 25.42
N VAL A 99 27.27 3.26 25.86
CA VAL A 99 27.70 4.00 27.05
C VAL A 99 27.81 5.47 26.73
N GLU A 100 26.69 6.14 26.89
CA GLU A 100 26.54 7.59 26.62
C GLU A 100 25.34 8.16 27.40
N LYS A 101 25.30 9.48 27.56
CA LYS A 101 24.11 10.14 28.10
C LYS A 101 22.91 9.85 27.19
N ALA A 102 21.73 9.77 27.80
CA ALA A 102 20.50 9.54 27.05
C ALA A 102 20.35 10.56 25.90
N LYS A 103 20.23 10.06 24.68
CA LYS A 103 19.92 10.83 23.48
C LYS A 103 18.50 10.51 23.05
N ILE A 104 17.69 11.55 22.92
CA ILE A 104 16.31 11.48 22.45
C ILE A 104 16.29 12.04 21.02
N SER A 105 15.75 11.29 20.09
CA SER A 105 15.54 11.71 18.71
C SER A 105 14.07 11.56 18.36
N PHE A 106 13.45 12.64 17.93
CA PHE A 106 12.09 12.63 17.38
C PHE A 106 12.14 13.02 15.91
N LYS A 107 11.55 12.18 15.06
CA LYS A 107 11.48 12.38 13.61
C LYS A 107 10.03 12.35 13.18
N THR A 108 9.65 13.29 12.33
CA THR A 108 8.34 13.31 11.68
C THR A 108 8.52 13.39 10.17
N GLU A 109 7.73 12.59 9.45
CA GLU A 109 7.73 12.55 7.99
C GLU A 109 6.28 12.64 7.51
N HIS A 110 6.03 13.58 6.60
CA HIS A 110 4.73 13.78 5.97
C HIS A 110 4.93 13.69 4.45
N THR A 111 4.18 12.80 3.83
CA THR A 111 4.28 12.58 2.38
C THR A 111 2.91 12.83 1.74
N ILE A 112 2.91 13.56 0.63
CA ILE A 112 1.76 13.73 -0.24
C ILE A 112 2.04 12.91 -1.49
N SER A 113 1.12 12.02 -1.83
CA SER A 113 1.19 11.21 -3.04
C SER A 113 0.01 11.52 -3.94
N SER A 114 0.26 11.56 -5.24
CA SER A 114 -0.78 11.75 -6.26
C SER A 114 -0.58 10.75 -7.40
N PRO A 115 -1.66 10.33 -8.08
CA PRO A 115 -1.53 9.52 -9.29
C PRO A 115 -0.67 10.25 -10.33
N THR A 116 0.29 9.55 -10.90
CA THR A 116 1.14 10.12 -11.97
C THR A 116 0.38 10.32 -13.27
N ARG A 117 -0.61 9.47 -13.53
CA ARG A 117 -1.48 9.55 -14.70
C ARG A 117 -2.80 8.84 -14.42
N LEU A 118 -3.90 9.47 -14.77
CA LEU A 118 -5.23 8.87 -14.82
C LEU A 118 -5.73 8.97 -16.27
N PRO A 119 -6.52 8.01 -16.76
CA PRO A 119 -7.16 8.13 -18.05
C PRO A 119 -8.20 9.24 -18.02
N GLU A 120 -8.37 9.93 -19.14
CA GLU A 120 -9.43 10.89 -19.35
C GLU A 120 -10.53 10.22 -20.18
N PHE A 121 -11.77 10.41 -19.77
CA PHE A 121 -12.94 9.87 -20.46
C PHE A 121 -13.81 11.00 -21.00
N VAL A 122 -14.46 10.71 -22.11
CA VAL A 122 -15.48 11.61 -22.70
C VAL A 122 -16.71 11.68 -21.82
N GLY A 123 -17.45 12.77 -21.91
CA GLY A 123 -18.75 12.94 -21.26
C GLY A 123 -19.84 12.09 -21.90
N SER A 124 -21.03 12.06 -21.26
CA SER A 124 -22.14 11.21 -21.69
C SER A 124 -22.60 11.51 -23.11
N ALA A 125 -22.81 12.78 -23.48
CA ALA A 125 -23.23 13.14 -24.82
C ALA A 125 -22.24 12.70 -25.90
N ASP A 126 -20.94 12.98 -25.67
CA ASP A 126 -19.89 12.60 -26.63
C ASP A 126 -19.73 11.08 -26.71
N TYR A 127 -19.94 10.36 -25.59
CA TYR A 127 -19.94 8.90 -25.58
C TYR A 127 -21.05 8.33 -26.47
N LEU A 128 -22.28 8.88 -26.37
CA LEU A 128 -23.44 8.44 -27.15
C LEU A 128 -23.26 8.75 -28.62
N ASP A 129 -22.73 9.94 -28.97
CA ASP A 129 -22.36 10.30 -30.34
C ASP A 129 -21.37 9.33 -30.96
N LEU A 130 -20.24 9.06 -30.24
CA LEU A 130 -19.23 8.13 -30.70
C LEU A 130 -19.75 6.70 -30.82
N PHE A 131 -20.67 6.29 -29.93
CA PHE A 131 -21.31 4.99 -30.01
C PHE A 131 -22.17 4.84 -31.26
N ASN A 132 -23.00 5.86 -31.57
CA ASN A 132 -23.78 5.90 -32.79
C ASN A 132 -22.90 5.93 -34.05
N GLU A 133 -21.78 6.67 -34.02
CA GLU A 133 -20.80 6.68 -35.12
C GLU A 133 -20.20 5.27 -35.34
N ALA A 134 -19.86 4.57 -34.27
CA ALA A 134 -19.37 3.21 -34.37
C ALA A 134 -20.38 2.25 -35.01
N LEU A 135 -21.66 2.31 -34.59
CA LEU A 135 -22.75 1.54 -35.20
C LEU A 135 -22.91 1.87 -36.69
N HIS A 136 -22.87 3.16 -37.05
CA HIS A 136 -22.97 3.59 -38.45
C HIS A 136 -21.83 3.02 -39.31
N ASN A 137 -20.58 2.99 -38.75
CA ASN A 137 -19.42 2.41 -39.42
C ASN A 137 -19.57 0.90 -39.64
N ASP A 138 -20.30 0.23 -38.74
CA ASP A 138 -20.62 -1.21 -38.84
C ASP A 138 -21.84 -1.49 -39.74
N GLY A 139 -22.50 -0.43 -40.29
CA GLY A 139 -23.68 -0.52 -41.13
C GLY A 139 -25.00 -0.70 -40.36
N GLU A 140 -24.95 -0.46 -39.06
CA GLU A 140 -26.10 -0.54 -38.15
C GLU A 140 -26.80 0.84 -38.00
N LEU A 141 -28.04 0.82 -37.51
CA LEU A 141 -28.78 2.06 -37.21
C LEU A 141 -28.31 2.66 -35.87
N PRO A 142 -28.38 4.00 -35.76
CA PRO A 142 -28.12 4.66 -34.48
C PRO A 142 -28.99 4.11 -33.35
N GLN A 143 -28.43 3.83 -32.22
CA GLN A 143 -29.17 3.36 -31.05
C GLN A 143 -29.79 4.50 -30.25
N PHE A 144 -29.15 5.66 -30.24
CA PHE A 144 -29.55 6.82 -29.45
C PHE A 144 -30.03 7.94 -30.39
N SER A 145 -31.19 8.53 -30.11
CA SER A 145 -31.71 9.64 -30.89
C SER A 145 -30.95 10.93 -30.58
N ASP A 146 -30.91 11.85 -31.55
CA ASP A 146 -30.29 13.18 -31.38
C ASP A 146 -30.97 13.99 -30.26
N ASP A 147 -32.29 13.83 -30.08
CA ASP A 147 -33.06 14.46 -29.01
C ASP A 147 -32.59 13.97 -27.63
N LEU A 148 -32.43 12.65 -27.47
CA LEU A 148 -31.87 12.06 -26.23
C LEU A 148 -30.47 12.58 -25.95
N ILE A 149 -29.59 12.62 -26.95
CA ILE A 149 -28.22 13.12 -26.81
C ILE A 149 -28.21 14.60 -26.42
N ALA A 150 -29.17 15.39 -26.96
CA ALA A 150 -29.32 16.79 -26.59
C ALA A 150 -29.65 16.98 -25.10
N HIS A 151 -30.50 16.12 -24.49
CA HIS A 151 -30.79 16.17 -23.05
C HIS A 151 -29.52 15.93 -22.21
N TYR A 152 -28.67 14.96 -22.58
CA TYR A 152 -27.39 14.74 -21.94
C TYR A 152 -26.41 15.92 -22.10
N ARG A 153 -26.38 16.51 -23.29
CA ARG A 153 -25.52 17.66 -23.61
C ARG A 153 -25.90 18.90 -22.83
N ASN A 154 -27.23 19.14 -22.68
CA ASN A 154 -27.77 20.26 -21.94
C ASN A 154 -27.77 20.04 -20.42
N ASN A 155 -27.56 18.78 -19.96
CA ASN A 155 -27.69 18.40 -18.56
C ASN A 155 -29.05 18.79 -17.95
N ASP A 156 -30.13 18.48 -18.66
CA ASP A 156 -31.49 18.92 -18.33
C ASP A 156 -31.98 18.36 -17.00
N ASP A 157 -31.69 17.09 -16.71
CA ASP A 157 -31.97 16.42 -15.44
C ASP A 157 -30.79 15.45 -15.08
N PRO A 158 -29.98 15.78 -14.11
CA PRO A 158 -28.80 14.95 -13.75
C PRO A 158 -29.15 13.55 -13.23
N ASP A 159 -30.36 13.31 -12.76
CA ASP A 159 -30.79 11.99 -12.29
C ASP A 159 -31.23 11.10 -13.45
N LEU A 160 -31.86 11.69 -14.49
CA LEU A 160 -32.34 11.00 -15.70
C LEU A 160 -31.27 10.96 -16.80
N TYR A 161 -30.50 12.04 -16.96
CA TYR A 161 -29.46 12.20 -17.97
C TYR A 161 -28.07 12.42 -17.32
N PRO A 162 -27.56 11.45 -16.57
CA PRO A 162 -26.34 11.62 -15.81
C PRO A 162 -25.11 11.77 -16.70
N ASN A 163 -24.14 12.53 -16.20
CA ASN A 163 -22.80 12.67 -16.79
C ASN A 163 -21.76 12.39 -15.72
N THR A 164 -21.56 11.12 -15.41
CA THR A 164 -20.75 10.69 -14.27
C THR A 164 -19.31 10.44 -14.67
N ASN A 165 -18.39 11.30 -14.24
CA ASN A 165 -16.97 11.01 -14.27
C ASN A 165 -16.61 10.12 -13.07
N TRP A 166 -16.50 8.81 -13.31
CA TRP A 166 -16.25 7.82 -12.26
C TRP A 166 -14.91 8.02 -11.57
N ILE A 167 -13.87 8.47 -12.28
CA ILE A 167 -12.56 8.74 -11.70
C ILE A 167 -12.67 9.88 -10.69
N ASP A 168 -13.26 11.00 -11.08
CA ASP A 168 -13.43 12.14 -10.18
C ASP A 168 -14.36 11.85 -9.00
N LYS A 169 -15.34 10.98 -9.19
CA LYS A 169 -16.27 10.59 -8.12
C LYS A 169 -15.62 9.65 -7.11
N MET A 170 -14.82 8.70 -7.58
CA MET A 170 -14.28 7.61 -6.77
C MET A 170 -12.89 7.88 -6.20
N LEU A 171 -12.06 8.69 -6.89
CA LEU A 171 -10.67 8.89 -6.51
C LEU A 171 -10.41 10.27 -5.91
N ARG A 172 -9.52 10.31 -4.93
CA ARG A 172 -8.91 11.53 -4.41
C ARG A 172 -7.77 11.97 -5.31
N LYS A 173 -7.55 13.26 -5.43
CA LYS A 173 -6.40 13.80 -6.16
C LYS A 173 -5.08 13.53 -5.43
N ASN A 174 -5.13 13.56 -4.09
CA ASN A 174 -3.96 13.36 -3.24
C ASN A 174 -4.28 12.41 -2.09
N THR A 175 -3.28 11.69 -1.63
CA THR A 175 -3.27 10.89 -0.41
C THR A 175 -2.17 11.36 0.51
N PHE A 176 -2.31 11.07 1.81
CA PHE A 176 -1.38 11.51 2.82
C PHE A 176 -0.83 10.30 3.58
N THR A 177 0.47 10.38 3.86
CA THR A 177 1.16 9.44 4.74
C THR A 177 1.84 10.22 5.84
N HIS A 178 1.69 9.75 7.07
CA HIS A 178 2.30 10.35 8.25
C HIS A 178 3.12 9.29 8.98
N ARG A 179 4.35 9.64 9.35
CA ARG A 179 5.21 8.81 10.18
C ARG A 179 5.79 9.65 11.31
N TYR A 180 5.72 9.12 12.52
CA TYR A 180 6.31 9.70 13.71
C TYR A 180 7.19 8.65 14.36
N THR A 181 8.45 8.97 14.61
CA THR A 181 9.40 8.04 15.23
C THR A 181 10.08 8.72 16.40
N LEU A 182 10.03 8.09 17.57
CA LEU A 182 10.72 8.50 18.79
C LEU A 182 11.73 7.43 19.14
N ASN A 183 13.02 7.82 19.23
CA ASN A 183 14.08 6.92 19.65
C ASN A 183 14.76 7.49 20.89
N VAL A 184 15.03 6.61 21.85
CA VAL A 184 15.80 6.92 23.05
C VAL A 184 16.95 5.93 23.14
N ARG A 185 18.18 6.43 23.18
CA ARG A 185 19.40 5.60 23.24
C ARG A 185 20.30 6.14 24.34
N GLY A 186 20.89 5.26 25.11
CA GLY A 186 21.82 5.64 26.16
C GLY A 186 22.33 4.44 26.96
N GLY A 187 23.02 4.72 28.05
CA GLY A 187 23.43 3.70 28.97
C GLY A 187 24.68 4.05 29.76
N THR A 188 25.00 3.14 30.66
CA THR A 188 26.21 3.12 31.49
C THR A 188 26.98 1.82 31.23
N GLU A 189 28.13 1.62 31.86
CA GLU A 189 28.84 0.34 31.81
C GLU A 189 28.01 -0.85 32.33
N LYS A 190 27.05 -0.58 33.21
CA LYS A 190 26.19 -1.62 33.81
C LYS A 190 24.95 -1.94 32.98
N ALA A 191 24.37 -0.95 32.32
CA ALA A 191 23.15 -1.14 31.53
C ALA A 191 23.14 -0.20 30.34
N LYS A 192 22.83 -0.74 29.16
CA LYS A 192 22.68 -0.02 27.90
C LYS A 192 21.30 -0.27 27.36
N TYR A 193 20.67 0.73 26.77
CA TYR A 193 19.32 0.62 26.25
C TYR A 193 19.12 1.37 24.94
N PHE A 194 18.29 0.81 24.10
CA PHE A 194 17.68 1.46 22.94
C PHE A 194 16.19 1.19 22.99
N VAL A 195 15.38 2.25 22.94
CA VAL A 195 13.93 2.17 22.90
C VAL A 195 13.45 2.97 21.69
N SER A 196 12.58 2.37 20.89
CA SER A 196 11.95 2.99 19.72
C SER A 196 10.44 2.87 19.81
N ALA A 197 9.74 3.94 19.45
CA ALA A 197 8.31 3.95 19.23
C ALA A 197 8.01 4.66 17.91
N ALA A 198 7.30 3.99 17.01
CA ALA A 198 6.94 4.54 15.73
C ALA A 198 5.43 4.40 15.51
N TYR A 199 4.81 5.45 14.96
CA TYR A 199 3.44 5.43 14.45
C TYR A 199 3.47 5.78 12.97
N TYR A 200 2.79 4.97 12.19
CA TYR A 200 2.66 5.14 10.75
C TYR A 200 1.17 5.09 10.37
N ASN A 201 0.73 6.12 9.65
CA ASN A 201 -0.63 6.20 9.10
C ASN A 201 -0.55 6.48 7.61
N GLU A 202 -1.35 5.77 6.84
CA GLU A 202 -1.47 5.95 5.40
C GLU A 202 -2.92 5.85 4.96
N SER A 203 -3.37 6.81 4.15
CA SER A 203 -4.69 6.79 3.52
C SER A 203 -4.60 6.40 2.06
N GLY A 204 -5.54 5.57 1.62
CA GLY A 204 -5.68 5.18 0.23
C GLY A 204 -6.33 6.25 -0.64
N ILE A 205 -6.30 5.97 -1.95
CA ILE A 205 -6.75 6.91 -2.99
C ILE A 205 -8.27 7.00 -3.14
N PHE A 206 -9.03 6.01 -2.66
CA PHE A 206 -10.48 6.03 -2.82
C PHE A 206 -11.14 7.07 -1.93
N LYS A 207 -12.17 7.72 -2.43
CA LYS A 207 -13.07 8.52 -1.59
C LYS A 207 -13.91 7.56 -0.75
N GLY A 208 -14.06 7.87 0.54
CA GLY A 208 -14.93 7.09 1.42
C GLY A 208 -16.38 7.18 0.97
N SER A 209 -17.18 6.16 1.33
CA SER A 209 -18.63 6.20 1.16
C SER A 209 -19.24 7.37 1.93
N PRO A 210 -20.28 8.01 1.39
CA PRO A 210 -21.08 8.98 2.14
C PRO A 210 -21.83 8.34 3.32
N THR A 211 -21.97 7.01 3.35
CA THR A 211 -22.56 6.30 4.49
C THR A 211 -21.57 6.24 5.65
N LYS A 212 -21.99 6.70 6.82
CA LYS A 212 -21.13 6.82 8.00
C LYS A 212 -20.94 5.49 8.77
N GLN A 213 -21.51 4.39 8.28
CA GLN A 213 -21.54 3.13 9.05
C GLN A 213 -20.22 2.34 8.99
N TYR A 214 -19.43 2.51 7.94
CA TYR A 214 -18.12 1.85 7.77
C TYR A 214 -17.23 2.65 6.83
N ASN A 215 -15.93 2.48 7.01
CA ASN A 215 -14.93 3.13 6.16
C ASN A 215 -14.63 2.23 4.95
N THR A 216 -14.96 2.69 3.76
CA THR A 216 -14.71 1.98 2.50
C THR A 216 -13.36 2.31 1.86
N ASN A 217 -12.61 3.25 2.43
CA ASN A 217 -11.29 3.61 1.93
C ASN A 217 -10.25 2.60 2.39
N ILE A 218 -9.18 2.46 1.61
CA ILE A 218 -7.99 1.76 2.04
C ILE A 218 -7.27 2.65 3.07
N GLY A 219 -6.79 2.03 4.13
CA GLY A 219 -6.01 2.72 5.14
C GLY A 219 -5.17 1.77 5.95
N ILE A 220 -4.03 2.26 6.41
CA ILE A 220 -3.11 1.53 7.28
C ILE A 220 -2.80 2.39 8.48
N ASP A 221 -2.96 1.80 9.66
CA ASP A 221 -2.44 2.32 10.92
C ASP A 221 -1.50 1.27 11.52
N ARG A 222 -0.25 1.65 11.77
CA ARG A 222 0.77 0.77 12.31
C ARG A 222 1.49 1.43 13.48
N ILE A 223 1.60 0.70 14.59
CA ILE A 223 2.41 1.07 15.75
C ILE A 223 3.50 0.02 15.89
N ASN A 224 4.74 0.47 15.93
CA ASN A 224 5.90 -0.35 16.22
C ASN A 224 6.52 0.11 17.55
N LEU A 225 6.82 -0.83 18.44
CA LEU A 225 7.54 -0.59 19.67
C LEU A 225 8.70 -1.56 19.74
N ARG A 226 9.90 -1.06 20.07
CA ARG A 226 11.09 -1.87 20.29
C ARG A 226 11.81 -1.43 21.57
N SER A 227 12.34 -2.40 22.29
CA SER A 227 13.19 -2.17 23.44
C SER A 227 14.33 -3.21 23.46
N ASN A 228 15.55 -2.76 23.26
CA ASN A 228 16.76 -3.58 23.37
C ASN A 228 17.55 -3.12 24.58
N ILE A 229 17.72 -4.00 25.57
CA ILE A 229 18.38 -3.70 26.84
C ILE A 229 19.45 -4.75 27.07
N ASP A 230 20.69 -4.31 27.26
CA ASP A 230 21.83 -5.13 27.65
C ASP A 230 22.27 -4.76 29.05
N MET A 231 22.33 -5.73 29.99
CA MET A 231 22.71 -5.52 31.38
C MET A 231 23.89 -6.38 31.74
N ASN A 232 24.96 -5.78 32.21
CA ASN A 232 26.10 -6.46 32.80
C ASN A 232 25.80 -6.76 34.28
N VAL A 233 25.34 -7.99 34.57
CA VAL A 233 24.97 -8.43 35.92
C VAL A 233 26.22 -8.68 36.78
N SER A 234 27.28 -9.16 36.13
CA SER A 234 28.62 -9.33 36.75
C SER A 234 29.69 -9.02 35.70
N SER A 235 30.98 -9.12 36.09
CA SER A 235 32.10 -8.97 35.16
C SER A 235 32.16 -10.07 34.09
N THR A 236 31.44 -11.18 34.29
CA THR A 236 31.43 -12.33 33.36
C THR A 236 30.07 -12.66 32.80
N THR A 237 29.02 -11.94 33.23
CA THR A 237 27.64 -12.26 32.86
C THR A 237 26.91 -11.03 32.33
N THR A 238 26.46 -11.11 31.08
CA THR A 238 25.59 -10.12 30.43
C THR A 238 24.25 -10.75 30.15
N VAL A 239 23.17 -10.03 30.44
CA VAL A 239 21.79 -10.41 30.11
C VAL A 239 21.23 -9.40 29.09
N GLY A 240 20.82 -9.92 27.95
CA GLY A 240 20.13 -9.13 26.90
C GLY A 240 18.64 -9.43 26.88
N VAL A 241 17.83 -8.39 26.74
CA VAL A 241 16.37 -8.49 26.56
C VAL A 241 15.97 -7.67 25.36
N ASP A 242 15.49 -8.34 24.33
CA ASP A 242 15.03 -7.72 23.09
C ASP A 242 13.51 -7.93 22.95
N LEU A 243 12.76 -6.86 23.04
CA LEU A 243 11.31 -6.85 22.88
C LEU A 243 10.94 -6.09 21.60
N ALA A 244 10.05 -6.66 20.81
CA ALA A 244 9.48 -5.99 19.65
C ALA A 244 7.97 -6.28 19.57
N LEU A 245 7.19 -5.26 19.38
CA LEU A 245 5.73 -5.33 19.21
C LEU A 245 5.35 -4.53 17.95
N GLN A 246 4.48 -5.12 17.14
CA GLN A 246 3.81 -4.43 16.06
C GLN A 246 2.30 -4.59 16.24
N TYR A 247 1.58 -3.48 16.13
CA TYR A 247 0.13 -3.46 16.03
C TYR A 247 -0.23 -2.85 14.68
N LEU A 248 -0.96 -3.60 13.87
CA LEU A 248 -1.30 -3.22 12.50
C LEU A 248 -2.81 -3.31 12.29
N VAL A 249 -3.41 -2.21 11.87
CA VAL A 249 -4.80 -2.15 11.43
C VAL A 249 -4.82 -1.82 9.95
N ASN A 250 -5.34 -2.74 9.15
CA ASN A 250 -5.56 -2.55 7.74
C ASN A 250 -7.06 -2.45 7.48
N ASN A 251 -7.47 -1.40 6.80
CA ASN A 251 -8.84 -1.24 6.32
C ASN A 251 -8.85 -1.40 4.79
N TYR A 252 -9.75 -2.24 4.29
CA TYR A 252 -9.91 -2.49 2.86
C TYR A 252 -11.39 -2.43 2.47
N PRO A 253 -11.67 -2.04 1.21
CA PRO A 253 -13.02 -2.16 0.67
C PRO A 253 -13.43 -3.63 0.58
N GLY A 254 -14.73 -3.91 0.69
CA GLY A 254 -15.28 -5.28 0.61
C GLY A 254 -15.07 -5.98 -0.74
N THR A 255 -14.69 -5.22 -1.77
CA THR A 255 -14.32 -5.72 -3.11
C THR A 255 -12.87 -5.38 -3.39
N GLY A 256 -12.13 -6.30 -4.02
CA GLY A 256 -10.74 -6.06 -4.39
C GLY A 256 -10.58 -4.82 -5.27
N THR A 257 -9.53 -4.05 -5.04
CA THR A 257 -9.25 -2.77 -5.71
C THR A 257 -9.18 -2.87 -7.22
N ALA A 258 -8.63 -3.98 -7.75
CA ALA A 258 -8.60 -4.25 -9.19
C ALA A 258 -10.01 -4.27 -9.79
N ASN A 259 -11.00 -4.83 -9.09
CA ASN A 259 -12.39 -4.85 -9.53
C ASN A 259 -13.02 -3.46 -9.46
N ILE A 260 -12.69 -2.66 -8.43
CA ILE A 260 -13.16 -1.27 -8.33
C ILE A 260 -12.62 -0.46 -9.50
N PHE A 261 -11.32 -0.53 -9.79
CA PHE A 261 -10.71 0.14 -10.93
C PHE A 261 -11.33 -0.34 -12.25
N ARG A 262 -11.46 -1.65 -12.43
CA ARG A 262 -12.11 -2.20 -13.64
C ARG A 262 -13.53 -1.63 -13.82
N SER A 263 -14.33 -1.64 -12.77
CA SER A 263 -15.70 -1.10 -12.83
C SER A 263 -15.72 0.38 -13.19
N MET A 264 -14.84 1.20 -12.61
CA MET A 264 -14.72 2.62 -12.98
C MET A 264 -14.37 2.84 -14.46
N LEU A 265 -13.52 1.95 -15.04
CA LEU A 265 -13.04 2.09 -16.41
C LEU A 265 -14.04 1.60 -17.47
N ILE A 266 -14.91 0.63 -17.12
CA ILE A 266 -15.85 0.03 -18.05
C ILE A 266 -17.27 0.57 -17.91
N THR A 267 -17.61 1.27 -16.83
CA THR A 267 -18.96 1.81 -16.64
C THR A 267 -19.10 3.10 -17.44
N PRO A 268 -20.02 3.13 -18.43
CA PRO A 268 -20.23 4.33 -19.23
C PRO A 268 -20.75 5.50 -18.39
N PRO A 269 -20.43 6.74 -18.74
CA PRO A 269 -20.80 7.93 -17.95
C PRO A 269 -22.31 8.20 -17.89
N TYR A 270 -23.08 7.68 -18.85
CA TYR A 270 -24.51 7.95 -19.01
C TYR A 270 -25.41 6.97 -18.25
N THR A 271 -24.89 5.91 -17.65
CA THR A 271 -25.70 4.80 -17.11
C THR A 271 -26.52 5.18 -15.88
N PHE A 272 -25.90 5.83 -14.91
CA PHE A 272 -26.53 6.30 -13.68
C PHE A 272 -25.66 7.35 -12.98
N PRO A 273 -26.25 8.23 -12.15
CA PRO A 273 -25.47 9.15 -11.33
C PRO A 273 -24.80 8.38 -10.19
N ALA A 274 -23.66 8.85 -9.69
CA ALA A 274 -23.03 8.22 -8.52
C ALA A 274 -23.89 8.35 -7.25
N VAL A 275 -24.60 9.47 -7.13
CA VAL A 275 -25.55 9.76 -6.06
C VAL A 275 -26.71 10.55 -6.69
N TYR A 276 -27.93 10.14 -6.45
CA TYR A 276 -29.14 10.83 -6.88
C TYR A 276 -29.35 12.14 -6.12
N SER A 277 -30.18 13.02 -6.64
CA SER A 277 -30.48 14.33 -6.02
C SER A 277 -31.08 14.21 -4.62
N ASP A 278 -31.76 13.12 -4.31
CA ASP A 278 -32.31 12.79 -2.99
C ASP A 278 -31.26 12.26 -1.99
N GLY A 279 -29.99 12.12 -2.43
CA GLY A 279 -28.88 11.59 -1.62
C GLY A 279 -28.78 10.07 -1.63
N THR A 280 -29.62 9.37 -2.37
CA THR A 280 -29.54 7.91 -2.53
C THR A 280 -28.32 7.55 -3.38
N VAL A 281 -27.51 6.59 -2.89
CA VAL A 281 -26.37 6.07 -3.62
C VAL A 281 -26.86 5.09 -4.67
N SER A 282 -26.38 5.25 -5.92
CA SER A 282 -26.74 4.33 -7.00
C SER A 282 -26.21 2.93 -6.70
N THR A 283 -27.03 1.94 -6.96
CA THR A 283 -26.64 0.54 -6.93
C THR A 283 -26.93 -0.08 -8.30
N TYR A 284 -25.93 -0.78 -8.84
CA TYR A 284 -26.15 -1.63 -10.00
C TYR A 284 -26.92 -2.88 -9.55
N SER A 285 -28.17 -3.00 -9.95
CA SER A 285 -28.96 -4.20 -9.74
C SER A 285 -29.13 -4.91 -11.08
N GLN A 286 -28.71 -6.17 -11.17
CA GLN A 286 -28.95 -7.01 -12.35
C GLN A 286 -30.44 -7.19 -12.66
N GLU A 287 -31.32 -6.93 -11.69
CA GLU A 287 -32.77 -7.02 -11.87
C GLU A 287 -33.34 -5.87 -12.72
N ARG A 288 -32.65 -4.72 -12.85
CA ARG A 288 -33.10 -3.61 -13.72
C ARG A 288 -32.96 -3.92 -15.21
N ASP A 289 -31.99 -4.75 -15.61
CA ASP A 289 -31.81 -5.14 -17.01
C ASP A 289 -32.95 -6.00 -17.57
N ALA A 290 -33.71 -6.68 -16.71
CA ALA A 290 -34.84 -7.50 -17.12
C ALA A 290 -36.09 -6.68 -17.53
N ASN A 291 -36.16 -5.42 -17.08
CA ASN A 291 -37.31 -4.52 -17.35
C ASN A 291 -37.03 -3.49 -18.43
N MET A 292 -35.86 -3.45 -19.03
CA MET A 292 -35.47 -2.55 -20.12
C MET A 292 -35.36 -3.26 -21.49
N ARG A 293 -35.91 -4.48 -21.64
CA ARG A 293 -36.01 -5.19 -22.92
C ARG A 293 -37.45 -5.09 -23.45
#